data_9fe02cdac4918234f9aa21e8d2b6e7c2
#
_entry.id   9fe02cdac4918234f9aa21e8d2b6e7c2
#
_cell.length_a   1.000
_cell.length_b   1.000
_cell.length_c   1.000
_cell.angle_alpha   90.00
_cell.angle_beta   90.00
_cell.angle_gamma   90.00
#
_symmetry.space_group_name_H-M   'P 1'
#
loop_
_entity.id
_entity.type
_entity.pdbx_description
1 polymer ?
#
loop_
_entity_poly.entity_id
_entity_poly.type
_entity_poly.pdbx_seq_one_letter_code
_entity_poly.pdbx_strand_id
1 'polypeptide(L)'
;MRKLFCILLLFMAVTSIYSQEEYYIKNGRSRSLHYGRYIEDFAASINIGGMNMPRLGSKVIGGFECTLWNFYFDYMGAPAGHSSTVKVGKWENQTECSTYHFGYRINVYRNLGITPIIGRATMKLGTVDGYDYTISKDGTISNSFYEKDRESYTDYGAIISYDFGKVRDHNCDACFKLSFGITNYCIFGGIGVSLK
;
A
#
# COMPACT_ATOMS: atom_id res chain seq x y z
N MET A 1 -12.68 -2.02 19.27
CA MET A 1 -11.74 -2.95 18.61
C MET A 1 -12.30 -4.37 18.44
N ARG A 2 -12.77 -5.07 19.50
CA ARG A 2 -13.34 -6.45 19.37
C ARG A 2 -14.49 -6.56 18.36
N LYS A 3 -15.41 -5.59 18.31
CA LYS A 3 -16.56 -5.61 17.39
C LYS A 3 -16.13 -5.46 15.91
N LEU A 4 -15.12 -4.64 15.63
CA LEU A 4 -14.58 -4.45 14.28
C LEU A 4 -13.88 -5.72 13.77
N PHE A 5 -13.13 -6.38 14.65
CA PHE A 5 -12.46 -7.65 14.34
C PHE A 5 -13.47 -8.78 14.05
N CYS A 6 -14.56 -8.85 14.82
CA CYS A 6 -15.65 -9.80 14.55
C CYS A 6 -16.36 -9.52 13.23
N ILE A 7 -16.58 -8.24 12.86
CA ILE A 7 -17.17 -7.86 11.58
C ILE A 7 -16.25 -8.25 10.43
N LEU A 8 -14.94 -8.03 10.58
CA LEU A 8 -13.94 -8.41 9.57
C LEU A 8 -13.87 -9.92 9.37
N LEU A 9 -13.88 -10.69 10.48
CA LEU A 9 -13.94 -12.16 10.44
C LEU A 9 -15.26 -12.67 9.84
N LEU A 10 -16.38 -12.03 10.15
CA LEU A 10 -17.68 -12.37 9.57
C LEU A 10 -17.70 -12.09 8.06
N PHE A 11 -17.11 -10.96 7.63
CA PHE A 11 -16.97 -10.62 6.21
C PHE A 11 -16.09 -11.62 5.47
N MET A 12 -14.97 -12.03 6.06
CA MET A 12 -14.10 -13.08 5.50
C MET A 12 -14.80 -14.44 5.42
N ALA A 13 -15.59 -14.80 6.43
CA ALA A 13 -16.36 -16.05 6.43
C ALA A 13 -17.47 -16.03 5.37
N VAL A 14 -18.19 -14.92 5.24
CA VAL A 14 -19.25 -14.75 4.23
C VAL A 14 -18.68 -14.81 2.81
N THR A 15 -17.55 -14.16 2.54
CA THR A 15 -16.91 -14.21 1.21
C THR A 15 -16.41 -15.61 0.86
N SER A 16 -16.02 -16.42 1.87
CA SER A 16 -15.61 -17.82 1.66
C SER A 16 -16.81 -18.73 1.27
N ILE A 17 -18.01 -18.42 1.75
CA ILE A 17 -19.22 -19.20 1.49
C ILE A 17 -19.79 -18.91 0.08
N TYR A 18 -19.62 -17.68 -0.42
CA TYR A 18 -20.12 -17.28 -1.74
C TYR A 18 -19.26 -17.74 -2.94
N SER A 19 -18.14 -18.42 -2.72
CA SER A 19 -17.36 -19.01 -3.80
C SER A 19 -17.88 -20.40 -4.18
N GLN A 20 -19.16 -20.51 -4.52
CA GLN A 20 -19.67 -21.74 -5.12
C GLN A 20 -19.16 -21.83 -6.56
N GLU A 21 -18.56 -22.96 -6.90
CA GLU A 21 -18.20 -23.29 -8.25
C GLU A 21 -19.50 -23.48 -9.08
N GLU A 22 -19.81 -22.55 -9.95
CA GLU A 22 -20.88 -22.76 -10.94
C GLU A 22 -20.32 -23.60 -12.10
N TYR A 23 -20.89 -24.77 -12.29
CA TYR A 23 -20.61 -25.63 -13.43
C TYR A 23 -21.66 -25.40 -14.52
N TYR A 24 -21.23 -25.16 -15.73
CA TYR A 24 -22.13 -25.22 -16.87
C TYR A 24 -21.71 -26.32 -17.84
N ILE A 25 -22.70 -26.97 -18.43
CA ILE A 25 -22.45 -28.01 -19.43
C ILE A 25 -22.69 -27.40 -20.80
N LYS A 26 -21.62 -27.28 -21.59
CA LYS A 26 -21.70 -26.90 -23.00
C LYS A 26 -21.15 -28.04 -23.88
N ASN A 27 -21.96 -28.57 -24.76
CA ASN A 27 -21.57 -29.66 -25.65
C ASN A 27 -21.11 -30.95 -24.93
N GLY A 28 -21.76 -31.32 -23.82
CA GLY A 28 -21.46 -32.53 -23.08
C GLY A 28 -20.15 -32.51 -22.29
N ARG A 29 -19.46 -31.38 -22.21
CA ARG A 29 -18.28 -31.19 -21.38
C ARG A 29 -18.59 -30.23 -20.24
N SER A 30 -18.39 -30.67 -19.01
CA SER A 30 -18.46 -29.78 -17.85
C SER A 30 -17.25 -28.83 -17.89
N ARG A 31 -17.51 -27.54 -17.84
CA ARG A 31 -16.50 -26.52 -17.61
C ARG A 31 -16.83 -25.84 -16.29
N SER A 32 -15.88 -25.84 -15.37
CA SER A 32 -16.01 -25.03 -14.17
C SER A 32 -15.90 -23.56 -14.54
N LEU A 33 -16.94 -22.78 -14.25
CA LEU A 33 -16.84 -21.33 -14.22
C LEU A 33 -16.23 -20.97 -12.87
N HIS A 34 -14.93 -20.76 -12.84
CA HIS A 34 -14.26 -20.19 -11.67
C HIS A 34 -14.68 -18.72 -11.54
N TYR A 35 -15.88 -18.49 -11.00
CA TYR A 35 -16.27 -17.18 -10.53
C TYR A 35 -15.56 -16.95 -9.19
N GLY A 36 -14.57 -16.09 -9.19
CA GLY A 36 -14.15 -15.41 -7.97
C GLY A 36 -12.93 -15.90 -7.20
N ARG A 37 -12.20 -16.92 -7.62
CA ARG A 37 -10.93 -17.29 -6.98
C ARG A 37 -9.73 -17.06 -7.90
N TYR A 38 -9.52 -15.83 -8.32
CA TYR A 38 -8.18 -15.48 -8.70
C TYR A 38 -7.41 -15.16 -7.42
N ILE A 39 -6.69 -16.14 -6.92
CA ILE A 39 -5.63 -15.90 -5.95
C ILE A 39 -4.57 -15.16 -6.75
N GLU A 40 -4.36 -13.91 -6.42
CA GLU A 40 -3.24 -13.16 -6.98
C GLU A 40 -1.98 -13.78 -6.39
N ASP A 41 -1.23 -14.53 -7.18
CA ASP A 41 -0.03 -15.22 -6.68
C ASP A 41 1.01 -14.21 -6.23
N PHE A 42 1.20 -13.17 -7.01
CA PHE A 42 2.13 -12.08 -6.69
C PHE A 42 1.75 -10.79 -7.40
N ALA A 43 1.81 -9.66 -6.70
CA ALA A 43 1.80 -8.34 -7.33
C ALA A 43 2.78 -7.40 -6.62
N ALA A 44 3.35 -6.48 -7.38
CA ALA A 44 4.18 -5.41 -6.86
C ALA A 44 3.84 -4.09 -7.57
N SER A 45 3.78 -3.00 -6.80
CA SER A 45 3.49 -1.67 -7.33
C SER A 45 4.33 -0.61 -6.62
N ILE A 46 4.52 0.51 -7.30
CA ILE A 46 5.08 1.73 -6.74
C ILE A 46 3.92 2.68 -6.47
N ASN A 47 3.90 3.27 -5.27
CA ASN A 47 2.86 4.16 -4.81
C ASN A 47 3.39 5.58 -4.60
N ILE A 48 2.53 6.56 -4.88
CA ILE A 48 2.73 7.95 -4.51
C ILE A 48 1.45 8.49 -3.89
N GLY A 49 1.57 9.32 -2.88
CA GLY A 49 0.40 9.86 -2.19
C GLY A 49 0.71 11.02 -1.28
N GLY A 50 -0.27 11.34 -0.44
CA GLY A 50 -0.16 12.35 0.61
C GLY A 50 -0.56 11.76 1.95
N MET A 51 0.16 12.14 2.99
CA MET A 51 -0.18 11.90 4.38
C MET A 51 -0.55 13.22 5.04
N ASN A 52 -1.62 13.23 5.83
CA ASN A 52 -2.05 14.39 6.60
C ASN A 52 -2.25 14.01 8.07
N MET A 53 -1.48 14.61 8.95
CA MET A 53 -1.55 14.39 10.40
C MET A 53 -2.09 15.65 11.09
N PRO A 54 -2.96 15.51 12.11
CA PRO A 54 -3.72 16.63 12.67
C PRO A 54 -2.88 17.81 13.18
N ARG A 55 -1.70 17.54 13.77
CA ARG A 55 -0.83 18.56 14.39
C ARG A 55 0.37 18.91 13.55
N LEU A 56 0.88 17.97 12.76
CA LEU A 56 2.14 18.12 12.03
C LEU A 56 1.93 18.45 10.54
N GLY A 57 0.67 18.48 10.08
CA GLY A 57 0.31 18.90 8.74
C GLY A 57 0.45 17.79 7.68
N SER A 58 0.68 18.19 6.44
CA SER A 58 0.65 17.30 5.29
C SER A 58 2.02 17.13 4.65
N LYS A 59 2.30 15.94 4.13
CA LYS A 59 3.51 15.64 3.35
C LYS A 59 3.22 14.66 2.21
N VAL A 60 3.93 14.83 1.10
CA VAL A 60 3.95 13.86 0.01
C VAL A 60 4.79 12.67 0.42
N ILE A 61 4.27 11.47 0.17
CA ILE A 61 4.91 10.18 0.47
C ILE A 61 5.02 9.34 -0.78
N GLY A 62 6.04 8.51 -0.84
CA GLY A 62 6.21 7.51 -1.89
C GLY A 62 6.64 6.19 -1.28
N GLY A 63 6.39 5.10 -1.99
CA GLY A 63 6.73 3.78 -1.50
C GLY A 63 6.35 2.66 -2.44
N PHE A 64 6.16 1.51 -1.88
CA PHE A 64 5.81 0.30 -2.61
C PHE A 64 4.69 -0.47 -1.93
N GLU A 65 4.00 -1.27 -2.71
CA GLU A 65 3.08 -2.30 -2.22
C GLU A 65 3.45 -3.65 -2.80
N CYS A 66 3.12 -4.70 -2.08
CA CYS A 66 3.15 -6.06 -2.60
C CYS A 66 1.92 -6.85 -2.13
N THR A 67 1.49 -7.78 -2.97
CA THR A 67 0.45 -8.75 -2.66
C THR A 67 1.02 -10.13 -2.91
N LEU A 68 0.87 -11.05 -1.95
CA LEU A 68 1.24 -12.44 -2.06
C LEU A 68 0.07 -13.30 -1.58
N TRP A 69 -0.49 -14.15 -2.46
CA TRP A 69 -1.67 -14.99 -2.15
C TRP A 69 -2.84 -14.19 -1.56
N ASN A 70 -3.09 -12.99 -2.11
CA ASN A 70 -4.06 -12.01 -1.62
C ASN A 70 -3.71 -11.31 -0.29
N PHE A 71 -2.66 -11.68 0.41
CA PHE A 71 -2.14 -10.89 1.52
C PHE A 71 -1.44 -9.66 0.99
N TYR A 72 -1.88 -8.52 1.45
CA TYR A 72 -1.40 -7.21 1.05
C TYR A 72 -0.48 -6.62 2.11
N PHE A 73 0.57 -5.98 1.64
CA PHE A 73 1.47 -5.15 2.45
C PHE A 73 1.90 -3.93 1.66
N ASP A 74 1.93 -2.78 2.29
CA ASP A 74 2.58 -1.59 1.75
C ASP A 74 3.49 -0.92 2.79
N TYR A 75 4.43 -0.16 2.25
CA TYR A 75 5.24 0.78 3.01
C TYR A 75 5.42 2.04 2.17
N MET A 76 5.09 3.20 2.75
CA MET A 76 5.31 4.49 2.13
C MET A 76 5.97 5.44 3.13
N GLY A 77 6.77 6.38 2.64
CA GLY A 77 7.40 7.36 3.50
C GLY A 77 8.00 8.51 2.73
N ALA A 78 8.41 9.50 3.48
CA ALA A 78 9.24 10.58 3.03
C ALA A 78 10.24 10.91 4.15
N PRO A 79 11.52 10.61 3.95
CA PRO A 79 12.54 10.88 4.94
C PRO A 79 12.73 12.38 5.13
N ALA A 80 13.13 12.78 6.33
CA ALA A 80 13.66 14.10 6.57
C ALA A 80 15.10 14.19 6.08
N GLY A 81 15.48 15.32 5.53
CA GLY A 81 16.88 15.62 5.27
C GLY A 81 17.59 14.88 4.15
N HIS A 82 16.86 14.07 3.36
CA HIS A 82 17.43 13.49 2.15
C HIS A 82 17.27 14.46 1.00
N SER A 83 18.21 15.34 0.83
CA SER A 83 18.43 15.93 -0.46
C SER A 83 19.62 16.88 -0.51
N SER A 84 20.21 16.97 -1.67
CA SER A 84 21.04 18.05 -2.20
C SER A 84 20.48 19.48 -1.97
N THR A 85 19.35 19.66 -1.30
CA THR A 85 18.70 20.94 -0.97
C THR A 85 18.94 21.42 0.46
N VAL A 86 19.50 20.59 1.34
CA VAL A 86 19.87 21.04 2.68
C VAL A 86 21.06 21.98 2.52
N LYS A 87 20.85 23.25 2.82
CA LYS A 87 21.93 24.24 2.78
C LYS A 87 22.88 23.96 3.92
N VAL A 88 24.12 23.60 3.59
CA VAL A 88 25.20 23.45 4.56
C VAL A 88 25.28 24.71 5.42
N GLY A 89 25.37 24.53 6.75
CA GLY A 89 25.45 25.64 7.69
C GLY A 89 24.11 26.27 8.09
N LYS A 90 22.99 25.60 7.87
CA LYS A 90 21.66 26.08 8.30
C LYS A 90 20.87 25.02 9.06
N TRP A 91 20.13 25.47 10.07
CA TRP A 91 19.11 24.70 10.75
C TRP A 91 17.80 24.81 9.98
N GLU A 92 17.22 23.70 9.57
CA GLU A 92 15.92 23.68 8.88
C GLU A 92 14.95 22.75 9.57
N ASN A 93 13.72 23.22 9.83
CA ASN A 93 12.66 22.33 10.31
C ASN A 93 12.22 21.43 9.16
N GLN A 94 12.21 20.14 9.41
CA GLN A 94 11.80 19.13 8.44
C GLN A 94 10.88 18.10 9.08
N THR A 95 10.11 17.43 8.23
CA THR A 95 9.18 16.41 8.67
C THR A 95 9.56 15.08 8.00
N GLU A 96 9.76 14.07 8.82
CA GLU A 96 9.86 12.68 8.39
C GLU A 96 8.49 12.02 8.55
N CYS A 97 8.06 11.23 7.59
CA CYS A 97 6.83 10.47 7.72
C CYS A 97 6.98 9.08 7.13
N SER A 98 6.24 8.16 7.71
CA SER A 98 6.15 6.78 7.24
C SER A 98 4.78 6.18 7.58
N THR A 99 4.31 5.31 6.72
CA THR A 99 3.13 4.50 6.95
C THR A 99 3.36 3.09 6.43
N TYR A 100 2.75 2.13 7.09
CA TYR A 100 2.68 0.76 6.61
C TYR A 100 1.31 0.20 6.88
N HIS A 101 0.82 -0.64 5.97
CA HIS A 101 -0.45 -1.30 6.11
C HIS A 101 -0.34 -2.78 5.76
N PHE A 102 -1.22 -3.54 6.37
CA PHE A 102 -1.49 -4.93 6.06
C PHE A 102 -2.95 -5.06 5.68
N GLY A 103 -3.26 -5.97 4.78
CA GLY A 103 -4.61 -6.20 4.34
C GLY A 103 -4.79 -7.55 3.66
N TYR A 104 -5.99 -7.75 3.17
CA TYR A 104 -6.34 -8.92 2.38
C TYR A 104 -7.17 -8.50 1.19
N ARG A 105 -6.70 -8.82 -0.03
CA ARG A 105 -7.38 -8.50 -1.27
C ARG A 105 -8.58 -9.44 -1.48
N ILE A 106 -9.73 -8.84 -1.70
CA ILE A 106 -10.97 -9.51 -2.03
C ILE A 106 -11.28 -9.20 -3.49
N ASN A 107 -11.28 -10.21 -4.35
CA ASN A 107 -11.64 -10.04 -5.75
C ASN A 107 -13.17 -9.95 -5.86
N VAL A 108 -13.68 -8.78 -6.21
CA VAL A 108 -15.11 -8.49 -6.26
C VAL A 108 -15.68 -8.84 -7.63
N TYR A 109 -14.95 -8.52 -8.68
CA TYR A 109 -15.37 -8.79 -10.04
C TYR A 109 -14.17 -8.90 -10.96
N ARG A 110 -13.99 -10.06 -11.62
CA ARG A 110 -12.91 -10.32 -12.59
C ARG A 110 -11.56 -9.71 -12.17
N ASN A 111 -11.26 -8.52 -12.70
CA ASN A 111 -10.00 -7.82 -12.49
C ASN A 111 -10.06 -6.73 -11.40
N LEU A 112 -11.23 -6.56 -10.75
CA LEU A 112 -11.46 -5.57 -9.70
C LEU A 112 -11.30 -6.19 -8.33
N GLY A 113 -10.40 -5.66 -7.52
CA GLY A 113 -10.18 -6.06 -6.13
C GLY A 113 -10.42 -4.92 -5.16
N ILE A 114 -10.90 -5.25 -3.98
CA ILE A 114 -10.98 -4.36 -2.82
C ILE A 114 -10.13 -4.97 -1.72
N THR A 115 -9.27 -4.15 -1.13
CA THR A 115 -8.36 -4.58 -0.05
C THR A 115 -8.63 -3.71 1.17
N PRO A 116 -9.37 -4.18 2.17
CA PRO A 116 -9.40 -3.54 3.48
C PRO A 116 -8.00 -3.62 4.09
N ILE A 117 -7.54 -2.50 4.63
CA ILE A 117 -6.19 -2.35 5.19
C ILE A 117 -6.23 -1.77 6.59
N ILE A 118 -5.26 -2.18 7.40
CA ILE A 118 -4.98 -1.65 8.71
C ILE A 118 -3.48 -1.56 8.93
N GLY A 119 -3.03 -0.50 9.58
CA GLY A 119 -1.62 -0.28 9.81
C GLY A 119 -1.34 0.86 10.76
N ARG A 120 -0.25 1.55 10.51
CA ARG A 120 0.18 2.66 11.32
C ARG A 120 0.73 3.78 10.46
N ALA A 121 0.28 5.00 10.74
CA ALA A 121 0.82 6.23 10.19
C ALA A 121 1.64 6.95 11.26
N THR A 122 2.84 7.39 10.91
CA THR A 122 3.75 8.10 11.81
C THR A 122 4.32 9.32 11.10
N MET A 123 4.31 10.45 11.77
CA MET A 123 4.96 11.68 11.31
C MET A 123 5.80 12.26 12.46
N LYS A 124 7.01 12.69 12.15
CA LYS A 124 7.94 13.29 13.08
C LYS A 124 8.34 14.66 12.57
N LEU A 125 8.21 15.67 13.41
CA LEU A 125 8.77 16.99 13.17
C LEU A 125 10.12 17.08 13.86
N GLY A 126 11.12 17.55 13.16
CA GLY A 126 12.46 17.70 13.69
C GLY A 126 13.20 18.85 13.05
N THR A 127 14.45 18.99 13.44
CA THR A 127 15.39 19.96 12.87
C THR A 127 16.53 19.18 12.24
N VAL A 128 16.88 19.55 11.02
CA VAL A 128 18.09 19.05 10.36
C VAL A 128 19.22 20.02 10.63
N ASP A 129 20.32 19.49 11.13
CA ASP A 129 21.52 20.27 11.39
C ASP A 129 22.39 20.31 10.13
N GLY A 130 22.43 21.44 9.46
CA GLY A 130 23.28 21.66 8.31
C GLY A 130 24.76 21.84 8.64
N TYR A 131 25.13 21.91 9.93
CA TYR A 131 26.54 21.98 10.38
C TYR A 131 27.10 20.59 10.67
N ASP A 132 26.25 19.63 11.03
CA ASP A 132 26.62 18.23 11.26
C ASP A 132 26.18 17.39 10.05
N TYR A 133 27.10 17.15 9.13
CA TYR A 133 26.83 16.40 7.91
C TYR A 133 27.95 15.41 7.58
N THR A 134 27.56 14.31 6.96
CA THR A 134 28.48 13.32 6.40
C THR A 134 28.40 13.34 4.88
N ILE A 135 29.55 13.24 4.24
CA ILE A 135 29.66 13.11 2.79
C ILE A 135 30.01 11.65 2.48
N SER A 136 29.13 10.97 1.78
CA SER A 136 29.39 9.62 1.29
C SER A 136 30.40 9.62 0.14
N LYS A 137 30.99 8.45 -0.17
CA LYS A 137 31.97 8.31 -1.27
C LYS A 137 31.44 8.71 -2.64
N ASP A 138 30.13 8.64 -2.84
CA ASP A 138 29.40 9.05 -4.04
C ASP A 138 29.06 10.56 -4.08
N GLY A 139 29.50 11.32 -3.06
CA GLY A 139 29.23 12.75 -2.95
C GLY A 139 27.86 13.07 -2.32
N THR A 140 27.11 12.09 -1.87
CA THR A 140 25.81 12.32 -1.21
C THR A 140 26.03 12.93 0.17
N ILE A 141 25.35 14.04 0.44
CA ILE A 141 25.37 14.72 1.75
C ILE A 141 24.20 14.22 2.58
N SER A 142 24.45 13.72 3.77
CA SER A 142 23.45 13.36 4.75
C SER A 142 23.65 14.18 6.04
N ASN A 143 22.54 14.69 6.56
CA ASN A 143 22.52 15.53 7.77
C ASN A 143 21.81 14.79 8.90
N SER A 144 22.20 15.13 10.14
CA SER A 144 21.54 14.57 11.33
C SER A 144 20.16 15.19 11.52
N PHE A 145 19.16 14.33 11.74
CA PHE A 145 17.80 14.74 12.06
C PHE A 145 17.55 14.64 13.56
N TYR A 146 17.20 15.76 14.18
CA TYR A 146 16.87 15.83 15.60
C TYR A 146 15.35 15.94 15.79
N GLU A 147 14.72 14.85 16.25
CA GLU A 147 13.29 14.77 16.48
C GLU A 147 12.86 15.71 17.61
N LYS A 148 11.84 16.52 17.38
CA LYS A 148 11.22 17.45 18.35
C LYS A 148 9.83 17.00 18.79
N ASP A 149 9.05 16.48 17.85
CA ASP A 149 7.67 16.04 18.10
C ASP A 149 7.34 14.84 17.22
N ARG A 150 6.41 14.01 17.69
CA ARG A 150 5.97 12.81 16.99
C ARG A 150 4.47 12.60 17.14
N GLU A 151 3.81 12.31 16.02
CA GLU A 151 2.49 11.75 16.02
C GLU A 151 2.48 10.35 15.41
N SER A 152 1.73 9.45 16.00
CA SER A 152 1.61 8.08 15.52
C SER A 152 0.26 7.51 15.86
N TYR A 153 -0.49 7.11 14.85
CA TYR A 153 -1.86 6.63 14.98
C TYR A 153 -2.06 5.32 14.24
N THR A 154 -3.03 4.55 14.70
CA THR A 154 -3.54 3.42 13.92
C THR A 154 -4.24 3.98 12.70
N ASP A 155 -3.81 3.52 11.54
CA ASP A 155 -4.38 3.90 10.25
C ASP A 155 -5.17 2.71 9.67
N TYR A 156 -6.33 2.99 9.10
CA TYR A 156 -7.17 1.98 8.47
C TYR A 156 -7.93 2.58 7.31
N GLY A 157 -8.25 1.75 6.34
CA GLY A 157 -8.91 2.19 5.12
C GLY A 157 -9.14 1.06 4.15
N ALA A 158 -9.21 1.42 2.88
CA ALA A 158 -9.37 0.46 1.80
C ALA A 158 -8.62 0.88 0.54
N ILE A 159 -8.23 -0.10 -0.25
CA ILE A 159 -7.64 0.07 -1.57
C ILE A 159 -8.55 -0.57 -2.59
N ILE A 160 -8.78 0.14 -3.68
CA ILE A 160 -9.40 -0.40 -4.89
C ILE A 160 -8.29 -0.64 -5.90
N SER A 161 -8.22 -1.82 -6.47
CA SER A 161 -7.21 -2.17 -7.47
C SER A 161 -7.88 -2.79 -8.71
N TYR A 162 -7.32 -2.48 -9.87
CA TYR A 162 -7.78 -3.01 -11.15
C TYR A 162 -6.60 -3.53 -11.96
N ASP A 163 -6.71 -4.77 -12.46
CA ASP A 163 -5.70 -5.41 -13.28
C ASP A 163 -6.09 -5.34 -14.75
N PHE A 164 -5.25 -4.67 -15.54
CA PHE A 164 -5.43 -4.57 -16.99
C PHE A 164 -4.76 -5.77 -17.66
N GLY A 165 -5.53 -6.59 -18.33
CA GLY A 165 -5.03 -7.73 -19.09
C GLY A 165 -6.12 -8.76 -19.35
N LYS A 166 -5.88 -9.64 -20.33
CA LYS A 166 -6.75 -10.79 -20.55
C LYS A 166 -6.32 -11.88 -19.57
N VAL A 167 -7.21 -12.24 -18.67
CA VAL A 167 -7.07 -13.49 -17.90
C VAL A 167 -7.25 -14.64 -18.90
N ARG A 168 -6.16 -15.22 -19.38
CA ARG A 168 -6.19 -16.48 -20.13
C ARG A 168 -6.17 -17.63 -19.13
N ASP A 169 -7.11 -18.57 -19.34
CA ASP A 169 -7.05 -19.86 -18.66
C ASP A 169 -5.68 -20.51 -18.91
N HIS A 170 -4.97 -20.86 -17.85
CA HIS A 170 -3.83 -21.77 -17.79
C HIS A 170 -2.40 -21.25 -18.04
N ASN A 171 -2.13 -19.96 -18.23
CA ASN A 171 -0.77 -19.44 -18.26
C ASN A 171 -0.62 -18.25 -17.32
N CYS A 172 0.52 -18.22 -16.63
CA CYS A 172 0.90 -17.10 -15.76
C CYS A 172 1.10 -15.85 -16.61
N ASP A 173 0.05 -15.02 -16.72
CA ASP A 173 0.11 -13.79 -17.50
C ASP A 173 0.40 -12.62 -16.58
N ALA A 174 1.41 -11.83 -16.94
CA ALA A 174 1.67 -10.56 -16.28
C ALA A 174 0.61 -9.54 -16.71
N CYS A 175 -0.06 -8.92 -15.73
CA CYS A 175 -1.05 -7.88 -15.91
C CYS A 175 -0.51 -6.55 -15.37
N PHE A 176 -0.89 -5.45 -16.00
CA PHE A 176 -0.66 -4.13 -15.45
C PHE A 176 -1.69 -3.82 -14.36
N LYS A 177 -1.24 -3.38 -13.18
CA LYS A 177 -2.10 -3.09 -12.04
C LYS A 177 -2.16 -1.59 -11.77
N LEU A 178 -3.37 -1.07 -11.55
CA LEU A 178 -3.60 0.24 -10.95
C LEU A 178 -4.23 0.05 -9.58
N SER A 179 -3.78 0.84 -8.61
CA SER A 179 -4.36 0.87 -7.27
C SER A 179 -4.66 2.30 -6.83
N PHE A 180 -5.70 2.46 -6.03
CA PHE A 180 -6.05 3.70 -5.35
C PHE A 180 -6.48 3.39 -3.93
N GLY A 181 -5.78 3.99 -2.97
CA GLY A 181 -6.00 3.78 -1.54
C GLY A 181 -6.40 5.06 -0.82
N ILE A 182 -7.33 4.91 0.12
CA ILE A 182 -7.72 5.95 1.04
C ILE A 182 -7.78 5.38 2.46
N THR A 183 -7.15 6.09 3.39
CA THR A 183 -7.14 5.77 4.81
C THR A 183 -7.51 7.00 5.62
N ASN A 184 -7.49 6.89 6.96
CA ASN A 184 -7.75 8.05 7.82
C ASN A 184 -6.73 9.17 7.63
N TYR A 185 -5.48 8.82 7.30
CA TYR A 185 -4.37 9.78 7.24
C TYR A 185 -3.70 9.86 5.88
N CYS A 186 -3.98 8.92 4.97
CA CYS A 186 -3.30 8.85 3.68
C CYS A 186 -4.28 8.73 2.53
N ILE A 187 -3.90 9.34 1.39
CA ILE A 187 -4.50 9.11 0.07
C ILE A 187 -3.36 8.82 -0.87
N PHE A 188 -3.43 7.71 -1.59
CA PHE A 188 -2.35 7.31 -2.48
C PHE A 188 -2.85 6.55 -3.71
N GLY A 189 -2.04 6.56 -4.75
CA GLY A 189 -2.25 5.76 -5.95
C GLY A 189 -0.99 5.03 -6.33
N GLY A 190 -1.14 3.87 -6.95
CA GLY A 190 -0.04 3.00 -7.35
C GLY A 190 -0.21 2.44 -8.75
N ILE A 191 0.94 2.16 -9.35
CA ILE A 191 1.04 1.44 -10.62
C ILE A 191 2.02 0.28 -10.47
N GLY A 192 1.71 -0.85 -11.06
CA GLY A 192 2.54 -2.03 -10.90
C GLY A 192 2.18 -3.17 -11.83
N VAL A 193 2.66 -4.35 -11.47
CA VAL A 193 2.47 -5.60 -12.21
C VAL A 193 1.92 -6.65 -11.27
N SER A 194 0.97 -7.44 -11.75
CA SER A 194 0.47 -8.64 -11.08
C SER A 194 0.74 -9.88 -11.95
N LEU A 195 1.14 -10.96 -11.30
CA LEU A 195 1.32 -12.29 -11.88
C LEU A 195 0.18 -13.17 -11.37
N LYS A 196 -0.53 -13.84 -12.26
CA LYS A 196 -1.68 -14.69 -11.95
C LYS A 196 -1.46 -16.11 -12.43
#